data_c71c5bb0957cf1a527ece76a9f50a361
#
_entry.id   c71c5bb0957cf1a527ece76a9f50a361
#
_cell.length_a   1.000
_cell.length_b   1.000
_cell.length_c   1.000
_cell.angle_alpha   90.00
_cell.angle_beta   90.00
_cell.angle_gamma   90.00
#
_symmetry.space_group_name_H-M   'P 1'
#
loop_
_entity.id
_entity.type
_entity.pdbx_description
1 polymer ?
#
loop_
_entity_poly.entity_id
_entity_poly.type
_entity_poly.pdbx_seq_one_letter_code
_entity_poly.pdbx_strand_id
1 'polypeptide(L)'
;VFDWAFSTAVHDEATVAGLAERFAAELTELVGHCLTDGAGGATPSDFPLVSLSQAEVDRLVGDGRDVEDVYPLTPMQQGMLFHTLLEPDSPSYFEQTLLVLDGVTDIEALARAWQRVVDATPVLRTTIARQGIEQPVQIVRREAVLPVTVGDWSGLPEEGQRAALEEFTAADERAGIDL
;
A
#
# COMPACT_ATOMS: atom_id res chain seq x y z
N VAL A 1 -10.06 2.45 34.78
CA VAL A 1 -10.38 1.80 36.08
C VAL A 1 -11.17 0.54 35.75
N PHE A 2 -10.77 -0.58 36.35
CA PHE A 2 -11.51 -1.85 36.25
C PHE A 2 -12.15 -2.14 37.60
N ASP A 3 -13.47 -2.37 37.61
CA ASP A 3 -14.21 -2.71 38.78
C ASP A 3 -14.58 -4.20 38.80
N TRP A 4 -14.29 -4.90 39.88
CA TRP A 4 -14.57 -6.31 40.05
C TRP A 4 -15.68 -6.51 41.06
N ALA A 5 -16.85 -6.95 40.60
CA ALA A 5 -17.98 -7.26 41.43
C ALA A 5 -18.13 -8.78 41.62
N PHE A 6 -18.21 -9.25 42.85
CA PHE A 6 -18.36 -10.65 43.15
C PHE A 6 -19.22 -10.88 44.41
N SER A 7 -19.71 -12.11 44.58
CA SER A 7 -20.45 -12.52 45.75
C SER A 7 -19.50 -13.14 46.78
N THR A 8 -19.42 -12.55 47.94
CA THR A 8 -18.62 -13.06 49.09
C THR A 8 -19.16 -14.39 49.66
N ALA A 9 -20.40 -14.78 49.30
CA ALA A 9 -20.95 -16.08 49.67
C ALA A 9 -20.42 -17.24 48.79
N VAL A 10 -19.80 -16.92 47.63
CA VAL A 10 -19.34 -17.92 46.64
C VAL A 10 -17.82 -17.85 46.42
N HIS A 11 -17.26 -16.66 46.52
CA HIS A 11 -15.85 -16.42 46.25
C HIS A 11 -15.14 -15.76 47.44
N ASP A 12 -13.95 -16.19 47.69
CA ASP A 12 -13.07 -15.56 48.66
C ASP A 12 -12.46 -14.25 48.10
N GLU A 13 -12.49 -13.18 48.89
CA GLU A 13 -12.00 -11.87 48.49
C GLU A 13 -10.52 -11.87 48.08
N ALA A 14 -9.69 -12.60 48.81
CA ALA A 14 -8.27 -12.72 48.48
C ALA A 14 -8.03 -13.38 47.14
N THR A 15 -8.86 -14.34 46.76
CA THR A 15 -8.80 -15.02 45.44
C THR A 15 -9.15 -14.05 44.30
N VAL A 16 -10.20 -13.25 44.49
CA VAL A 16 -10.63 -12.24 43.50
C VAL A 16 -9.63 -11.11 43.38
N ALA A 17 -9.09 -10.64 44.53
CA ALA A 17 -8.03 -9.63 44.55
C ALA A 17 -6.78 -10.11 43.80
N GLY A 18 -6.32 -11.34 44.07
CA GLY A 18 -5.18 -11.94 43.34
C GLY A 18 -5.44 -12.10 41.83
N LEU A 19 -6.67 -12.40 41.43
CA LEU A 19 -7.04 -12.45 40.01
C LEU A 19 -6.99 -11.06 39.35
N ALA A 20 -7.49 -10.03 40.07
CA ALA A 20 -7.46 -8.65 39.58
C ALA A 20 -6.02 -8.11 39.46
N GLU A 21 -5.16 -8.42 40.40
CA GLU A 21 -3.73 -8.07 40.34
C GLU A 21 -3.04 -8.73 39.15
N ARG A 22 -3.25 -10.03 38.94
CA ARG A 22 -2.69 -10.75 37.80
C ARG A 22 -3.21 -10.21 36.47
N PHE A 23 -4.50 -9.92 36.37
CA PHE A 23 -5.07 -9.29 35.17
C PHE A 23 -4.40 -7.95 34.87
N ALA A 24 -4.19 -7.10 35.88
CA ALA A 24 -3.52 -5.82 35.69
C ALA A 24 -2.05 -5.99 35.25
N ALA A 25 -1.35 -6.97 35.80
CA ALA A 25 0.03 -7.31 35.46
C ALA A 25 0.13 -7.79 33.99
N GLU A 26 -0.69 -8.77 33.61
CA GLU A 26 -0.73 -9.32 32.24
C GLU A 26 -1.11 -8.23 31.21
N LEU A 27 -2.07 -7.37 31.55
CA LEU A 27 -2.45 -6.25 30.66
C LEU A 27 -1.28 -5.27 30.50
N THR A 28 -0.55 -4.99 31.58
CA THR A 28 0.62 -4.10 31.52
C THR A 28 1.73 -4.70 30.68
N GLU A 29 1.98 -6.01 30.80
CA GLU A 29 2.94 -6.73 29.99
C GLU A 29 2.55 -6.72 28.49
N LEU A 30 1.27 -6.97 28.20
CA LEU A 30 0.73 -6.90 26.83
C LEU A 30 0.90 -5.51 26.22
N VAL A 31 0.58 -4.46 26.96
CA VAL A 31 0.79 -3.07 26.51
C VAL A 31 2.28 -2.80 26.29
N GLY A 32 3.14 -3.26 27.20
CA GLY A 32 4.59 -3.15 27.05
C GLY A 32 5.09 -3.85 25.80
N HIS A 33 4.60 -5.05 25.50
CA HIS A 33 4.90 -5.77 24.26
C HIS A 33 4.45 -4.97 23.03
N CYS A 34 3.22 -4.48 22.99
CA CYS A 34 2.70 -3.69 21.86
C CYS A 34 3.46 -2.40 21.59
N LEU A 35 4.19 -1.87 22.59
CA LEU A 35 5.01 -0.67 22.46
C LEU A 35 6.46 -0.97 22.04
N THR A 36 6.87 -2.23 21.93
CA THR A 36 8.21 -2.58 21.46
C THR A 36 8.35 -2.41 19.95
N ASP A 37 9.55 -2.01 19.52
CA ASP A 37 9.86 -1.95 18.10
C ASP A 37 9.74 -3.35 17.49
N GLY A 38 8.97 -3.47 16.41
CA GLY A 38 8.69 -4.74 15.76
C GLY A 38 7.52 -5.53 16.34
N ALA A 39 6.90 -5.07 17.44
CA ALA A 39 5.61 -5.62 17.85
C ALA A 39 4.55 -5.23 16.81
N GLY A 40 3.93 -6.21 16.23
CA GLY A 40 2.93 -6.05 15.19
C GLY A 40 2.94 -7.27 14.29
N GLY A 41 1.96 -7.35 13.45
CA GLY A 41 1.79 -8.42 12.48
C GLY A 41 0.41 -8.34 11.91
N ALA A 42 0.21 -9.02 10.81
CA ALA A 42 -1.08 -9.20 10.20
C ALA A 42 -1.45 -10.68 10.18
N THR A 43 -2.72 -10.95 10.19
CA THR A 43 -3.27 -12.29 10.10
C THR A 43 -4.21 -12.40 8.90
N PRO A 44 -4.55 -13.58 8.41
CA PRO A 44 -5.53 -13.75 7.34
C PRO A 44 -6.88 -13.09 7.62
N SER A 45 -7.27 -12.96 8.89
CA SER A 45 -8.53 -12.31 9.29
C SER A 45 -8.54 -10.79 9.10
N ASP A 46 -7.37 -10.17 8.96
CA ASP A 46 -7.26 -8.73 8.66
C ASP A 46 -7.60 -8.44 7.19
N PHE A 47 -7.56 -9.47 6.32
CA PHE A 47 -7.82 -9.37 4.88
C PHE A 47 -8.97 -10.31 4.45
N PRO A 48 -10.20 -10.06 4.88
CA PRO A 48 -11.32 -11.01 4.71
C PRO A 48 -11.78 -11.20 3.26
N LEU A 49 -11.32 -10.36 2.33
CA LEU A 49 -11.69 -10.43 0.92
C LEU A 49 -10.82 -11.41 0.11
N VAL A 50 -9.71 -11.88 0.69
CA VAL A 50 -8.77 -12.82 0.05
C VAL A 50 -8.60 -14.06 0.91
N SER A 51 -8.26 -15.18 0.28
CA SER A 51 -7.98 -16.43 0.98
C SER A 51 -6.47 -16.64 1.01
N LEU A 52 -5.81 -16.07 2.02
CA LEU A 52 -4.37 -16.21 2.22
C LEU A 52 -4.09 -17.06 3.46
N SER A 53 -3.08 -17.91 3.40
CA SER A 53 -2.51 -18.56 4.58
C SER A 53 -1.67 -17.57 5.38
N GLN A 54 -1.36 -17.87 6.66
CA GLN A 54 -0.48 -17.03 7.47
C GLN A 54 0.89 -16.83 6.80
N ALA A 55 1.48 -17.88 6.22
CA ALA A 55 2.76 -17.78 5.54
C ALA A 55 2.73 -16.86 4.30
N GLU A 56 1.60 -16.76 3.61
CA GLU A 56 1.41 -15.82 2.51
C GLU A 56 1.24 -14.40 3.03
N VAL A 57 0.49 -14.20 4.11
CA VAL A 57 0.36 -12.89 4.78
C VAL A 57 1.75 -12.42 5.24
N ASP A 58 2.50 -13.23 5.96
CA ASP A 58 3.84 -12.89 6.46
C ASP A 58 4.78 -12.45 5.33
N ARG A 59 4.70 -13.12 4.18
CA ARG A 59 5.52 -12.80 3.02
C ARG A 59 5.09 -11.54 2.27
N LEU A 60 3.78 -11.33 2.08
CA LEU A 60 3.22 -10.24 1.28
C LEU A 60 3.11 -8.93 2.05
N VAL A 61 2.84 -9.02 3.32
CA VAL A 61 2.45 -7.91 4.19
C VAL A 61 3.53 -7.61 5.22
N GLY A 62 4.35 -8.61 5.58
CA GLY A 62 5.41 -8.44 6.59
C GLY A 62 4.83 -8.09 7.96
N ASP A 63 5.33 -7.03 8.58
CA ASP A 63 4.85 -6.54 9.87
C ASP A 63 3.51 -5.78 9.80
N GLY A 64 2.93 -5.62 8.61
CA GLY A 64 1.64 -4.97 8.38
C GLY A 64 1.66 -3.44 8.40
N ARG A 65 2.79 -2.82 8.71
CA ARG A 65 2.86 -1.36 8.86
C ARG A 65 2.73 -0.60 7.55
N ASP A 66 3.26 -1.17 6.46
CA ASP A 66 3.27 -0.55 5.14
C ASP A 66 2.02 -0.88 4.31
N VAL A 67 1.20 -1.81 4.77
CA VAL A 67 0.02 -2.27 4.04
C VAL A 67 -1.24 -1.72 4.69
N GLU A 68 -2.12 -1.15 3.87
CA GLU A 68 -3.43 -0.68 4.27
C GLU A 68 -4.47 -1.79 4.12
N ASP A 69 -4.45 -2.50 2.99
CA ASP A 69 -5.38 -3.61 2.71
C ASP A 69 -4.87 -4.52 1.60
N VAL A 70 -5.52 -5.68 1.44
CA VAL A 70 -5.25 -6.65 0.37
C VAL A 70 -6.57 -7.11 -0.24
N TYR A 71 -6.69 -6.99 -1.57
CA TYR A 71 -7.89 -7.33 -2.33
C TYR A 71 -7.64 -8.37 -3.41
N PRO A 72 -8.66 -9.14 -3.83
CA PRO A 72 -8.58 -9.90 -5.05
C PRO A 72 -8.56 -8.95 -6.26
N LEU A 73 -7.97 -9.39 -7.37
CA LEU A 73 -8.10 -8.66 -8.62
C LEU A 73 -9.53 -8.80 -9.15
N THR A 74 -10.04 -7.70 -9.71
CA THR A 74 -11.27 -7.76 -10.50
C THR A 74 -11.07 -8.60 -11.76
N PRO A 75 -12.14 -9.17 -12.37
CA PRO A 75 -12.01 -9.92 -13.62
C PRO A 75 -11.30 -9.16 -14.75
N MET A 76 -11.51 -7.83 -14.82
CA MET A 76 -10.82 -6.98 -15.80
C MET A 76 -9.33 -6.90 -15.51
N GLN A 77 -8.93 -6.66 -14.27
CA GLN A 77 -7.51 -6.63 -13.86
C GLN A 77 -6.83 -7.98 -14.09
N GLN A 78 -7.51 -9.10 -13.84
CA GLN A 78 -7.00 -10.43 -14.13
C GLN A 78 -6.74 -10.61 -15.65
N GLY A 79 -7.68 -10.15 -16.49
CA GLY A 79 -7.51 -10.18 -17.95
C GLY A 79 -6.35 -9.32 -18.41
N MET A 80 -6.22 -8.09 -17.90
CA MET A 80 -5.09 -7.21 -18.22
C MET A 80 -3.76 -7.84 -17.80
N LEU A 81 -3.67 -8.32 -16.56
CA LEU A 81 -2.47 -9.00 -16.06
C LEU A 81 -2.09 -10.20 -16.91
N PHE A 82 -3.08 -11.03 -17.29
CA PHE A 82 -2.85 -12.19 -18.14
C PHE A 82 -2.24 -11.79 -19.49
N HIS A 83 -2.79 -10.77 -20.15
CA HIS A 83 -2.28 -10.30 -21.43
C HIS A 83 -0.89 -9.68 -21.31
N THR A 84 -0.64 -8.87 -20.26
CA THR A 84 0.69 -8.31 -20.00
C THR A 84 1.75 -9.38 -19.78
N LEU A 85 1.39 -10.49 -19.11
CA LEU A 85 2.31 -11.60 -18.89
C LEU A 85 2.51 -12.48 -20.13
N LEU A 86 1.51 -12.55 -21.02
CA LEU A 86 1.60 -13.32 -22.25
C LEU A 86 2.45 -12.61 -23.31
N GLU A 87 2.35 -11.28 -23.37
CA GLU A 87 3.04 -10.43 -24.32
C GLU A 87 3.78 -9.28 -23.59
N PRO A 88 4.91 -9.56 -22.92
CA PRO A 88 5.60 -8.57 -22.08
C PRO A 88 6.10 -7.33 -22.84
N ASP A 89 6.39 -7.51 -24.15
CA ASP A 89 6.88 -6.43 -25.02
C ASP A 89 5.75 -5.64 -25.70
N SER A 90 4.48 -6.00 -25.43
CA SER A 90 3.34 -5.32 -26.01
C SER A 90 3.02 -4.05 -25.20
N PRO A 91 2.85 -2.88 -25.84
CA PRO A 91 2.41 -1.66 -25.16
C PRO A 91 0.91 -1.70 -24.81
N SER A 92 0.24 -2.84 -24.98
CA SER A 92 -1.15 -3.03 -24.59
C SER A 92 -1.33 -2.68 -23.10
N TYR A 93 -2.27 -1.83 -22.80
CA TYR A 93 -2.57 -1.32 -21.43
C TYR A 93 -1.56 -0.32 -20.85
N PHE A 94 -0.59 0.16 -21.64
CA PHE A 94 0.20 1.32 -21.27
C PHE A 94 -0.47 2.57 -21.84
N GLU A 95 -0.90 3.49 -20.96
CA GLU A 95 -1.51 4.75 -21.36
C GLU A 95 -0.67 5.93 -20.89
N GLN A 96 -0.38 6.84 -21.78
CA GLN A 96 0.23 8.13 -21.48
C GLN A 96 -0.79 9.24 -21.71
N THR A 97 -0.87 10.16 -20.74
CA THR A 97 -1.69 11.36 -20.87
C THR A 97 -0.80 12.60 -20.94
N LEU A 98 -0.83 13.30 -22.05
CA LEU A 98 -0.14 14.56 -22.23
C LEU A 98 -1.09 15.73 -21.92
N LEU A 99 -0.73 16.53 -20.93
CA LEU A 99 -1.46 17.74 -20.54
C LEU A 99 -0.59 18.97 -20.75
N VAL A 100 -1.11 19.97 -21.45
CA VAL A 100 -0.47 21.29 -21.58
C VAL A 100 -1.13 22.22 -20.57
N LEU A 101 -0.34 22.73 -19.63
CA LEU A 101 -0.81 23.62 -18.57
C LEU A 101 -0.11 24.98 -18.70
N ASP A 102 -0.88 26.03 -18.95
CA ASP A 102 -0.37 27.38 -18.97
C ASP A 102 -0.34 28.02 -17.57
N GLY A 103 0.63 28.89 -17.32
CA GLY A 103 0.72 29.68 -16.10
C GLY A 103 1.22 28.91 -14.86
N VAL A 104 1.78 27.72 -15.02
CA VAL A 104 2.44 27.01 -13.92
C VAL A 104 3.77 27.68 -13.62
N THR A 105 3.85 28.37 -12.47
CA THR A 105 5.06 29.10 -12.03
C THR A 105 5.88 28.34 -10.98
N ASP A 106 5.29 27.30 -10.35
CA ASP A 106 5.94 26.49 -9.32
C ASP A 106 5.69 25.00 -9.64
N ILE A 107 6.66 24.38 -10.30
CA ILE A 107 6.62 22.96 -10.68
C ILE A 107 6.67 22.05 -9.45
N GLU A 108 7.40 22.47 -8.41
CA GLU A 108 7.45 21.68 -7.17
C GLU A 108 6.10 21.69 -6.44
N ALA A 109 5.39 22.82 -6.45
CA ALA A 109 4.02 22.87 -5.91
C ALA A 109 3.07 21.97 -6.69
N LEU A 110 3.19 21.91 -8.01
CA LEU A 110 2.43 21.00 -8.85
C LEU A 110 2.75 19.52 -8.51
N ALA A 111 4.03 19.17 -8.39
CA ALA A 111 4.45 17.82 -8.00
C ALA A 111 3.91 17.45 -6.61
N ARG A 112 3.98 18.35 -5.63
CA ARG A 112 3.37 18.14 -4.30
C ARG A 112 1.85 17.97 -4.36
N ALA A 113 1.17 18.67 -5.26
CA ALA A 113 -0.27 18.53 -5.44
C ALA A 113 -0.62 17.14 -6.00
N TRP A 114 0.12 16.63 -6.97
CA TRP A 114 -0.03 15.26 -7.47
C TRP A 114 0.29 14.21 -6.41
N GLN A 115 1.34 14.39 -5.60
CA GLN A 115 1.61 13.50 -4.48
C GLN A 115 0.41 13.40 -3.52
N ARG A 116 -0.25 14.53 -3.21
CA ARG A 116 -1.46 14.50 -2.37
C ARG A 116 -2.62 13.72 -3.00
N VAL A 117 -2.72 13.72 -4.32
CA VAL A 117 -3.72 12.89 -5.02
C VAL A 117 -3.41 11.41 -4.81
N VAL A 118 -2.12 11.01 -4.92
CA VAL A 118 -1.67 9.64 -4.63
C VAL A 118 -1.97 9.27 -3.18
N ASP A 119 -1.63 10.13 -2.23
CA ASP A 119 -1.84 9.90 -0.79
C ASP A 119 -3.32 9.71 -0.45
N ALA A 120 -4.20 10.49 -1.11
CA ALA A 120 -5.64 10.46 -0.87
C ALA A 120 -6.37 9.34 -1.64
N THR A 121 -5.71 8.66 -2.59
CA THR A 121 -6.37 7.74 -3.52
C THR A 121 -5.75 6.34 -3.43
N PRO A 122 -6.33 5.40 -2.66
CA PRO A 122 -5.76 4.08 -2.41
C PRO A 122 -5.40 3.30 -3.68
N VAL A 123 -6.21 3.39 -4.74
CA VAL A 123 -5.94 2.68 -6.00
C VAL A 123 -4.61 3.10 -6.67
N LEU A 124 -4.14 4.33 -6.43
CA LEU A 124 -2.86 4.82 -6.95
C LEU A 124 -1.66 4.35 -6.12
N ARG A 125 -1.92 3.69 -4.98
CA ARG A 125 -0.91 3.10 -4.09
C ARG A 125 -0.97 1.57 -4.08
N THR A 126 -1.51 0.99 -5.15
CA THR A 126 -1.77 -0.44 -5.25
C THR A 126 -0.69 -1.11 -6.09
N THR A 127 -0.15 -2.22 -5.59
CA THR A 127 0.77 -3.11 -6.31
C THR A 127 0.14 -4.49 -6.50
N ILE A 128 0.55 -5.23 -7.53
CA ILE A 128 0.04 -6.58 -7.78
C ILE A 128 1.06 -7.60 -7.30
N ALA A 129 0.62 -8.50 -6.43
CA ALA A 129 1.38 -9.68 -6.03
C ALA A 129 0.82 -10.93 -6.69
N ARG A 130 1.72 -11.76 -7.27
CA ARG A 130 1.34 -12.98 -8.00
C ARG A 130 2.24 -14.18 -7.74
N GLN A 131 3.43 -13.96 -7.20
CA GLN A 131 4.39 -15.02 -7.00
C GLN A 131 4.14 -15.77 -5.70
N GLY A 132 4.07 -17.08 -5.78
CA GLY A 132 3.96 -17.95 -4.62
C GLY A 132 2.61 -17.90 -3.89
N ILE A 133 1.56 -17.45 -4.54
CA ILE A 133 0.16 -17.45 -4.09
C ILE A 133 -0.73 -18.09 -5.16
N GLU A 134 -1.85 -18.65 -4.72
CA GLU A 134 -2.76 -19.37 -5.62
C GLU A 134 -3.43 -18.42 -6.63
N GLN A 135 -3.85 -17.26 -6.17
CA GLN A 135 -4.49 -16.24 -7.00
C GLN A 135 -3.80 -14.89 -6.80
N PRO A 136 -3.53 -14.15 -7.89
CA PRO A 136 -2.99 -12.80 -7.78
C PRO A 136 -3.87 -11.89 -6.92
N VAL A 137 -3.22 -11.06 -6.10
CA VAL A 137 -3.87 -10.08 -5.26
C VAL A 137 -3.31 -8.69 -5.49
N GLN A 138 -4.09 -7.67 -5.20
CA GLN A 138 -3.63 -6.29 -5.13
C GLN A 138 -3.40 -5.90 -3.67
N ILE A 139 -2.26 -5.29 -3.41
CA ILE A 139 -1.82 -4.82 -2.10
C ILE A 139 -1.88 -3.30 -2.11
N VAL A 140 -2.70 -2.73 -1.25
CA VAL A 140 -2.77 -1.29 -1.05
C VAL A 140 -1.70 -0.87 -0.05
N ARG A 141 -0.75 -0.06 -0.49
CA ARG A 141 0.28 0.50 0.38
C ARG A 141 -0.24 1.72 1.13
N ARG A 142 0.22 1.93 2.36
CA ARG A 142 -0.12 3.14 3.14
C ARG A 142 0.51 4.38 2.52
N GLU A 143 1.70 4.24 1.99
CA GLU A 143 2.45 5.30 1.35
C GLU A 143 2.97 4.84 -0.01
N ALA A 144 2.99 5.74 -0.97
CA ALA A 144 3.65 5.57 -2.25
C ALA A 144 4.21 6.91 -2.72
N VAL A 145 5.44 6.92 -3.18
CA VAL A 145 6.06 8.12 -3.72
C VAL A 145 5.80 8.17 -5.23
N LEU A 146 5.16 9.26 -5.67
CA LEU A 146 4.98 9.52 -7.09
C LEU A 146 6.35 9.86 -7.70
N PRO A 147 6.87 9.07 -8.65
CA PRO A 147 8.09 9.44 -9.35
C PRO A 147 7.82 10.65 -10.26
N VAL A 148 8.53 11.73 -10.04
CA VAL A 148 8.41 12.95 -10.84
C VAL A 148 9.76 13.26 -11.49
N THR A 149 9.76 13.37 -12.81
CA THR A 149 10.92 13.83 -13.58
C THR A 149 10.66 15.23 -14.10
N VAL A 150 11.58 16.15 -13.90
CA VAL A 150 11.47 17.52 -14.39
C VAL A 150 12.56 17.75 -15.44
N GLY A 151 12.16 18.26 -16.60
CA GLY A 151 13.04 18.67 -17.67
C GLY A 151 12.78 20.14 -18.05
N ASP A 152 13.81 20.92 -18.32
CA ASP A 152 13.70 22.28 -18.84
C ASP A 152 14.17 22.33 -20.30
N TRP A 153 13.22 22.54 -21.19
CA TRP A 153 13.46 22.67 -22.64
C TRP A 153 13.26 24.10 -23.15
N SER A 154 13.10 25.08 -22.27
CA SER A 154 12.82 26.48 -22.62
C SER A 154 13.92 27.11 -23.52
N GLY A 155 15.16 26.60 -23.44
CA GLY A 155 16.27 27.03 -24.29
C GLY A 155 16.28 26.43 -25.69
N LEU A 156 15.39 25.48 -26.01
CA LEU A 156 15.31 24.86 -27.33
C LEU A 156 14.33 25.61 -28.25
N PRO A 157 14.60 25.63 -29.56
CA PRO A 157 13.60 26.08 -30.53
C PRO A 157 12.39 25.13 -30.54
N GLU A 158 11.24 25.60 -31.01
CA GLU A 158 9.96 24.84 -30.99
C GLU A 158 10.09 23.41 -31.55
N GLU A 159 10.82 23.25 -32.66
CA GLU A 159 11.08 21.94 -33.25
C GLU A 159 11.91 21.05 -32.31
N GLY A 160 12.90 21.63 -31.60
CA GLY A 160 13.71 20.92 -30.61
C GLY A 160 12.89 20.52 -29.38
N GLN A 161 11.99 21.37 -28.92
CA GLN A 161 11.08 21.03 -27.81
C GLN A 161 10.16 19.86 -28.15
N ARG A 162 9.62 19.87 -29.39
CA ARG A 162 8.78 18.77 -29.86
C ARG A 162 9.56 17.46 -29.96
N ALA A 163 10.75 17.49 -30.52
CA ALA A 163 11.60 16.31 -30.63
C ALA A 163 11.98 15.76 -29.22
N ALA A 164 12.31 16.63 -28.27
CA ALA A 164 12.61 16.23 -26.89
C ALA A 164 11.39 15.59 -26.18
N LEU A 165 10.18 16.12 -26.42
CA LEU A 165 8.96 15.54 -25.90
C LEU A 165 8.69 14.15 -26.51
N GLU A 166 8.83 14.00 -27.82
CA GLU A 166 8.66 12.72 -28.53
C GLU A 166 9.67 11.67 -28.02
N GLU A 167 10.92 12.08 -27.83
CA GLU A 167 11.96 11.20 -27.26
C GLU A 167 11.64 10.79 -25.83
N PHE A 168 11.18 11.73 -24.99
CA PHE A 168 10.81 11.47 -23.60
C PHE A 168 9.64 10.49 -23.51
N THR A 169 8.57 10.74 -24.26
CA THR A 169 7.38 9.86 -24.25
C THR A 169 7.70 8.47 -24.79
N ALA A 170 8.52 8.36 -25.85
CA ALA A 170 8.95 7.08 -26.36
C ALA A 170 9.89 6.32 -25.40
N ALA A 171 10.70 7.03 -24.61
CA ALA A 171 11.55 6.43 -23.59
C ALA A 171 10.72 5.88 -22.41
N ASP A 172 9.72 6.62 -21.99
CA ASP A 172 8.81 6.26 -20.91
C ASP A 172 7.95 5.02 -21.31
N GLU A 173 7.41 4.99 -22.54
CA GLU A 173 6.70 3.83 -23.09
C GLU A 173 7.59 2.58 -23.10
N ARG A 174 8.85 2.71 -23.52
CA ARG A 174 9.80 1.58 -23.53
C ARG A 174 10.18 1.10 -22.12
N ALA A 175 10.22 2.00 -21.16
CA ALA A 175 10.46 1.64 -19.76
C ALA A 175 9.29 0.83 -19.18
N GLY A 176 8.05 1.11 -19.61
CA GLY A 176 6.87 0.41 -19.17
C GLY A 176 6.54 0.60 -17.69
N ILE A 177 5.67 -0.27 -17.17
CA ILE A 177 5.30 -0.35 -15.76
C ILE A 177 5.73 -1.71 -15.24
N ASP A 178 6.50 -1.72 -14.14
CA ASP A 178 6.83 -2.95 -13.42
C ASP A 178 5.61 -3.39 -12.58
N LEU A 179 5.12 -4.63 -12.83
CA LEU A 179 3.92 -5.22 -12.23
C LEU A 179 4.26 -6.32 -11.22
#